data_765418ebd4e061bf3bd428321bb46c7a
#
_entry.id   765418ebd4e061bf3bd428321bb46c7a
#
_cell.length_a   1.000
_cell.length_b   1.000
_cell.length_c   1.000
_cell.angle_alpha   90.00
_cell.angle_beta   90.00
_cell.angle_gamma   90.00
#
_symmetry.space_group_name_H-M   'P 1'
#
loop_
_entity.id
_entity.type
_entity.pdbx_description
1 polymer ?
#
loop_
_entity_poly.entity_id
_entity_poly.type
_entity_poly.pdbx_seq_one_letter_code
_entity_poly.pdbx_strand_id
1 'polypeptide(L)'
;MKMTKYKLGELVEVTRGASLSGQFYAEEGKLIRLTLGNFNMNGGGFKENTSKTDLYFTGTVRDEFILNKGDIITPLTEQSLGLLGTTARIPESGKYIQSQDVALVRCKEGFLDPNFCYYLISSSIVRQQLSAAAQQTKIRHTSPEKIKDCTVWVPDFEVQKNIGRILTDIDNKIAINRRINDNL
;
A
#
# COMPACT_ATOMS: atom_id res chain seq x y z
N MET A 1 -8.23 -5.82 26.80
CA MET A 1 -7.07 -5.58 25.92
C MET A 1 -6.68 -4.12 26.08
N LYS A 2 -5.43 -3.85 26.46
CA LYS A 2 -4.92 -2.47 26.58
C LYS A 2 -4.61 -1.93 25.19
N MET A 3 -5.04 -0.71 24.92
CA MET A 3 -4.80 -0.01 23.67
C MET A 3 -3.99 1.26 23.96
N THR A 4 -2.94 1.49 23.20
CA THR A 4 -2.10 2.68 23.34
C THR A 4 -2.27 3.57 22.11
N LYS A 5 -2.39 4.87 22.33
CA LYS A 5 -2.57 5.88 21.30
C LYS A 5 -1.21 6.33 20.75
N TYR A 6 -1.10 6.39 19.43
CA TYR A 6 0.08 6.87 18.73
C TYR A 6 -0.29 7.75 17.54
N LYS A 7 0.65 8.57 17.09
CA LYS A 7 0.71 9.00 15.70
C LYS A 7 1.31 7.87 14.88
N LEU A 8 0.77 7.60 13.68
CA LEU A 8 1.25 6.50 12.86
C LEU A 8 2.76 6.61 12.55
N GLY A 9 3.28 7.83 12.37
CA GLY A 9 4.70 8.08 12.15
C GLY A 9 5.63 7.72 13.33
N GLU A 10 5.09 7.50 14.53
CA GLU A 10 5.87 6.96 15.65
C GLU A 10 6.15 5.47 15.43
N LEU A 11 5.31 4.77 14.66
CA LEU A 11 5.30 3.33 14.44
C LEU A 11 5.84 2.90 13.07
N VAL A 12 5.79 3.79 12.07
CA VAL A 12 6.22 3.49 10.69
C VAL A 12 7.04 4.62 10.09
N GLU A 13 7.83 4.27 9.09
CA GLU A 13 8.36 5.19 8.10
C GLU A 13 7.53 5.13 6.83
N VAL A 14 7.31 6.29 6.22
CA VAL A 14 6.55 6.40 4.97
C VAL A 14 7.35 7.21 3.98
N THR A 15 7.63 6.64 2.82
CA THR A 15 8.39 7.31 1.76
C THR A 15 7.56 7.41 0.48
N ARG A 16 7.81 8.47 -0.29
CA ARG A 16 7.25 8.66 -1.63
C ARG A 16 8.20 8.08 -2.65
N GLY A 17 7.67 7.53 -3.75
CA GLY A 17 8.45 6.98 -4.84
C GLY A 17 9.01 8.03 -5.82
N ALA A 18 9.68 7.53 -6.86
CA ALA A 18 10.33 8.32 -7.87
C ALA A 18 9.34 9.01 -8.82
N SER A 19 9.68 10.22 -9.24
CA SER A 19 9.08 10.85 -10.42
C SER A 19 9.71 10.23 -11.68
N LEU A 20 8.94 9.42 -12.38
CA LEU A 20 9.39 8.68 -13.57
C LEU A 20 9.01 9.46 -14.83
N SER A 21 9.98 9.73 -15.69
CA SER A 21 9.73 10.45 -16.94
C SER A 21 9.01 9.55 -17.97
N GLY A 22 7.91 10.04 -18.55
CA GLY A 22 7.09 9.32 -19.52
C GLY A 22 7.81 8.91 -20.80
N GLN A 23 8.92 9.58 -21.16
CA GLN A 23 9.74 9.22 -22.31
C GLN A 23 10.36 7.82 -22.24
N PHE A 24 10.46 7.26 -21.02
CA PHE A 24 10.99 5.92 -20.76
C PHE A 24 9.89 4.87 -20.51
N TYR A 25 8.62 5.21 -20.72
CA TYR A 25 7.54 4.24 -20.61
C TYR A 25 7.52 3.35 -21.86
N ALA A 26 7.33 2.06 -21.65
CA ALA A 26 7.36 1.05 -22.70
C ALA A 26 6.31 -0.04 -22.46
N GLU A 27 5.98 -0.79 -23.52
CA GLU A 27 5.07 -1.93 -23.43
C GLU A 27 5.76 -3.20 -22.96
N GLU A 28 7.10 -3.24 -23.01
CA GLU A 28 7.93 -4.35 -22.58
C GLU A 28 9.13 -3.86 -21.77
N GLY A 29 9.65 -4.70 -20.88
CA GLY A 29 10.84 -4.39 -20.07
C GLY A 29 10.98 -5.30 -18.85
N LYS A 30 11.93 -4.96 -17.99
CA LYS A 30 12.19 -5.71 -16.75
C LYS A 30 11.46 -5.13 -15.54
N LEU A 31 11.35 -3.81 -15.46
CA LEU A 31 10.82 -3.09 -14.33
C LEU A 31 9.45 -2.51 -14.64
N ILE A 32 8.47 -2.77 -13.79
CA ILE A 32 7.10 -2.30 -13.91
C ILE A 32 6.88 -1.13 -12.95
N ARG A 33 6.51 0.04 -13.47
CA ARG A 33 6.12 1.19 -12.66
C ARG A 33 4.77 0.95 -12.01
N LEU A 34 4.69 1.14 -10.71
CA LEU A 34 3.43 1.07 -9.99
C LEU A 34 2.55 2.28 -10.32
N THR A 35 1.26 2.01 -10.39
CA THR A 35 0.21 3.01 -10.61
C THR A 35 -0.94 2.77 -9.67
N LEU A 36 -1.92 3.67 -9.64
CA LEU A 36 -3.15 3.47 -8.85
C LEU A 36 -3.93 2.22 -9.30
N GLY A 37 -3.75 1.78 -10.55
CA GLY A 37 -4.34 0.55 -11.08
C GLY A 37 -3.86 -0.74 -10.42
N ASN A 38 -2.77 -0.69 -9.65
CA ASN A 38 -2.25 -1.85 -8.92
C ASN A 38 -2.92 -2.09 -7.55
N PHE A 39 -3.84 -1.21 -7.14
CA PHE A 39 -4.60 -1.39 -5.92
C PHE A 39 -5.99 -1.96 -6.22
N ASN A 40 -6.35 -3.05 -5.54
CA ASN A 40 -7.69 -3.61 -5.65
C ASN A 40 -8.64 -2.86 -4.71
N MET A 41 -9.58 -2.10 -5.27
CA MET A 41 -10.58 -1.37 -4.47
C MET A 41 -11.63 -2.31 -3.85
N ASN A 42 -11.83 -3.48 -4.44
CA ASN A 42 -12.82 -4.47 -3.99
C ASN A 42 -12.16 -5.52 -3.08
N GLY A 43 -11.92 -5.14 -1.83
CA GLY A 43 -11.36 -6.05 -0.82
C GLY A 43 -9.86 -5.87 -0.55
N GLY A 44 -9.22 -4.84 -1.11
CA GLY A 44 -7.79 -4.57 -0.87
C GLY A 44 -6.85 -5.51 -1.64
N GLY A 45 -5.56 -5.31 -1.43
CA GLY A 45 -4.50 -6.14 -2.00
C GLY A 45 -3.98 -5.64 -3.34
N PHE A 46 -2.95 -6.34 -3.80
CA PHE A 46 -2.29 -6.09 -5.08
C PHE A 46 -3.09 -6.73 -6.23
N LYS A 47 -3.18 -6.01 -7.33
CA LYS A 47 -3.62 -6.57 -8.61
C LYS A 47 -2.69 -6.12 -9.73
N GLU A 48 -2.56 -6.91 -10.77
CA GLU A 48 -1.91 -6.48 -12.00
C GLU A 48 -2.75 -5.38 -12.67
N ASN A 49 -2.07 -4.33 -13.13
CA ASN A 49 -2.76 -3.29 -13.89
C ASN A 49 -2.84 -3.70 -15.35
N THR A 50 -4.04 -3.99 -15.82
CA THR A 50 -4.34 -4.34 -17.21
C THR A 50 -4.95 -3.17 -18.00
N SER A 51 -5.08 -1.99 -17.39
CA SER A 51 -5.73 -0.82 -18.02
C SER A 51 -4.79 0.03 -18.88
N LYS A 52 -3.50 -0.30 -18.87
CA LYS A 52 -2.44 0.41 -19.63
C LYS A 52 -1.49 -0.60 -20.24
N THR A 53 -0.93 -0.28 -21.39
CA THR A 53 0.08 -1.08 -22.07
C THR A 53 1.51 -0.63 -21.74
N ASP A 54 1.71 0.66 -21.48
CA ASP A 54 2.99 1.33 -21.26
C ASP A 54 3.49 1.25 -19.80
N LEU A 55 3.37 0.11 -19.16
CA LEU A 55 3.66 -0.04 -17.72
C LEU A 55 5.14 -0.25 -17.40
N TYR A 56 5.94 -0.66 -18.36
CA TYR A 56 7.36 -0.89 -18.15
C TYR A 56 8.14 0.43 -18.16
N PHE A 57 9.24 0.44 -17.43
CA PHE A 57 10.16 1.57 -17.36
C PHE A 57 11.56 1.14 -17.80
N THR A 58 12.07 1.81 -18.83
CA THR A 58 13.37 1.50 -19.45
C THR A 58 14.48 2.49 -19.05
N GLY A 59 14.13 3.54 -18.31
CA GLY A 59 15.10 4.52 -17.81
C GLY A 59 15.86 4.02 -16.57
N THR A 60 16.80 4.83 -16.11
CA THR A 60 17.56 4.56 -14.87
C THR A 60 16.73 4.93 -13.66
N VAL A 61 16.70 4.06 -12.65
CA VAL A 61 16.06 4.30 -11.36
C VAL A 61 17.01 3.90 -10.24
N ARG A 62 16.97 4.62 -9.11
CA ARG A 62 17.76 4.27 -7.92
C ARG A 62 17.22 3.01 -7.26
N ASP A 63 18.10 2.16 -6.75
CA ASP A 63 17.74 0.87 -6.15
C ASP A 63 16.75 1.00 -4.98
N GLU A 64 16.78 2.11 -4.25
CA GLU A 64 15.86 2.38 -3.15
C GLU A 64 14.38 2.42 -3.56
N PHE A 65 14.09 2.66 -4.85
CA PHE A 65 12.74 2.66 -5.41
C PHE A 65 12.33 1.30 -6.01
N ILE A 66 13.24 0.34 -6.06
CA ILE A 66 12.92 -1.03 -6.48
C ILE A 66 12.41 -1.79 -5.26
N LEU A 67 11.17 -2.26 -5.36
CA LEU A 67 10.47 -2.84 -4.23
C LEU A 67 10.74 -4.33 -4.07
N ASN A 68 10.65 -4.80 -2.83
CA ASN A 68 10.81 -6.19 -2.45
C ASN A 68 9.48 -6.86 -2.15
N LYS A 69 9.43 -8.18 -2.33
CA LYS A 69 8.27 -8.99 -1.96
C LYS A 69 7.88 -8.73 -0.49
N GLY A 70 6.61 -8.46 -0.28
CA GLY A 70 6.07 -8.19 1.06
C GLY A 70 6.07 -6.71 1.46
N ASP A 71 6.77 -5.83 0.72
CA ASP A 71 6.70 -4.38 0.95
C ASP A 71 5.25 -3.91 0.93
N ILE A 72 4.88 -3.12 1.94
CA ILE A 72 3.52 -2.57 2.08
C ILE A 72 3.46 -1.24 1.37
N ILE A 73 2.54 -1.12 0.42
CA ILE A 73 2.32 0.11 -0.33
C ILE A 73 0.89 0.64 -0.13
N THR A 74 0.75 1.96 -0.26
CA THR A 74 -0.55 2.65 -0.21
C THR A 74 -0.55 3.82 -1.21
N PRO A 75 -1.69 4.17 -1.85
CA PRO A 75 -1.74 5.27 -2.80
C PRO A 75 -1.63 6.62 -2.11
N LEU A 76 -0.97 7.57 -2.78
CA LEU A 76 -0.89 8.98 -2.37
C LEU A 76 -1.90 9.87 -3.11
N THR A 77 -2.58 9.32 -4.09
CA THR A 77 -3.55 10.04 -4.93
C THR A 77 -4.79 9.17 -5.11
N GLU A 78 -5.96 9.78 -5.19
CA GLU A 78 -7.19 9.08 -5.60
C GLU A 78 -7.95 9.87 -6.65
N GLN A 79 -8.40 9.17 -7.67
CA GLN A 79 -9.31 9.66 -8.69
C GLN A 79 -10.75 9.19 -8.42
N SER A 80 -10.90 8.13 -7.65
CA SER A 80 -12.18 7.57 -7.20
C SER A 80 -12.20 7.49 -5.69
N LEU A 81 -13.29 7.91 -5.06
CA LEU A 81 -13.45 7.90 -3.61
C LEU A 81 -13.19 6.51 -3.02
N GLY A 82 -12.39 6.48 -1.97
CA GLY A 82 -12.12 5.27 -1.20
C GLY A 82 -10.80 4.56 -1.57
N LEU A 83 -9.97 5.12 -2.43
CA LEU A 83 -8.66 4.57 -2.72
C LEU A 83 -7.62 4.92 -1.65
N LEU A 84 -7.67 6.15 -1.09
CA LEU A 84 -6.75 6.55 -0.01
C LEU A 84 -6.87 5.63 1.19
N GLY A 85 -5.72 5.14 1.67
CA GLY A 85 -5.64 4.18 2.76
C GLY A 85 -5.91 2.73 2.35
N THR A 86 -6.13 2.41 1.06
CA THR A 86 -6.01 1.01 0.63
C THR A 86 -4.56 0.57 0.71
N THR A 87 -4.35 -0.71 0.96
CA THR A 87 -3.01 -1.29 1.04
C THR A 87 -2.85 -2.41 0.05
N ALA A 88 -1.62 -2.58 -0.43
CA ALA A 88 -1.23 -3.74 -1.20
C ALA A 88 0.16 -4.23 -0.75
N ARG A 89 0.45 -5.51 -0.96
CA ARG A 89 1.77 -6.09 -0.75
C ARG A 89 2.40 -6.39 -2.10
N ILE A 90 3.67 -6.06 -2.23
CA ILE A 90 4.43 -6.37 -3.43
C ILE A 90 4.58 -7.89 -3.56
N PRO A 91 4.19 -8.49 -4.70
CA PRO A 91 4.19 -9.94 -4.86
C PRO A 91 5.56 -10.54 -5.18
N GLU A 92 6.48 -9.75 -5.77
CA GLU A 92 7.76 -10.21 -6.30
C GLU A 92 8.85 -9.15 -6.11
N SER A 93 10.03 -9.55 -5.61
CA SER A 93 11.17 -8.65 -5.43
C SER A 93 11.82 -8.28 -6.76
N GLY A 94 12.28 -7.03 -6.88
CA GLY A 94 13.10 -6.57 -8.01
C GLY A 94 12.33 -6.33 -9.31
N LYS A 95 11.01 -6.42 -9.28
CA LYS A 95 10.16 -6.26 -10.48
C LYS A 95 9.41 -4.93 -10.55
N TYR A 96 9.10 -4.35 -9.40
CA TYR A 96 8.23 -3.18 -9.31
C TYR A 96 8.97 -1.95 -8.82
N ILE A 97 8.70 -0.79 -9.47
CA ILE A 97 9.24 0.51 -9.10
C ILE A 97 8.18 1.30 -8.36
N GLN A 98 8.54 1.84 -7.20
CA GLN A 98 7.73 2.80 -6.46
C GLN A 98 7.65 4.12 -7.22
N SER A 99 6.50 4.44 -7.79
CA SER A 99 6.24 5.73 -8.45
C SER A 99 5.83 6.81 -7.45
N GLN A 100 5.84 8.07 -7.89
CA GLN A 100 5.50 9.23 -7.05
C GLN A 100 4.08 9.20 -6.46
N ASP A 101 3.16 8.44 -7.04
CA ASP A 101 1.77 8.34 -6.59
C ASP A 101 1.56 7.20 -5.57
N VAL A 102 2.63 6.51 -5.20
CA VAL A 102 2.63 5.37 -4.30
C VAL A 102 3.58 5.62 -3.13
N ALA A 103 3.06 5.44 -1.92
CA ALA A 103 3.88 5.42 -0.71
C ALA A 103 4.29 3.99 -0.36
N LEU A 104 5.54 3.83 0.07
CA LEU A 104 6.06 2.65 0.74
C LEU A 104 5.98 2.87 2.24
N VAL A 105 5.47 1.87 2.97
CA VAL A 105 5.33 1.89 4.42
C VAL A 105 6.20 0.80 5.02
N ARG A 106 7.11 1.19 5.88
CA ARG A 106 7.99 0.28 6.64
C ARG A 106 7.70 0.39 8.13
N CYS A 107 7.43 -0.74 8.76
CA CYS A 107 7.23 -0.79 10.21
C CYS A 107 8.55 -0.58 10.93
N LYS A 108 8.52 0.18 12.02
CA LYS A 108 9.65 0.25 12.95
C LYS A 108 9.69 -1.04 13.75
N GLU A 109 10.86 -1.66 13.80
CA GLU A 109 11.08 -2.95 14.46
C GLU A 109 10.68 -2.88 15.94
N GLY A 110 9.97 -3.90 16.40
CA GLY A 110 9.52 -4.02 17.79
C GLY A 110 8.29 -3.16 18.16
N PHE A 111 7.86 -2.22 17.31
CA PHE A 111 6.73 -1.33 17.60
C PHE A 111 5.44 -1.75 16.87
N LEU A 112 5.55 -2.13 15.63
CA LEU A 112 4.39 -2.48 14.82
C LEU A 112 4.66 -3.76 14.00
N ASP A 113 3.79 -4.76 14.15
CA ASP A 113 3.84 -5.98 13.35
C ASP A 113 3.47 -5.69 11.88
N PRO A 114 4.23 -6.15 10.88
CA PRO A 114 3.95 -5.85 9.47
C PRO A 114 2.60 -6.38 8.97
N ASN A 115 2.13 -7.52 9.47
CA ASN A 115 0.81 -8.03 9.08
C ASN A 115 -0.28 -7.15 9.68
N PHE A 116 -0.15 -6.78 10.95
CA PHE A 116 -1.08 -5.86 11.60
C PHE A 116 -1.06 -4.47 10.94
N CYS A 117 0.13 -3.94 10.61
CA CYS A 117 0.29 -2.65 9.93
C CYS A 117 -0.51 -2.59 8.62
N TYR A 118 -0.45 -3.65 7.81
CA TYR A 118 -1.18 -3.74 6.56
C TYR A 118 -2.68 -3.48 6.75
N TYR A 119 -3.29 -4.09 7.76
CA TYR A 119 -4.71 -3.91 8.07
C TYR A 119 -5.00 -2.61 8.81
N LEU A 120 -4.07 -2.15 9.66
CA LEU A 120 -4.21 -0.88 10.37
C LEU A 120 -4.32 0.30 9.41
N ILE A 121 -3.47 0.37 8.39
CA ILE A 121 -3.51 1.43 7.38
C ILE A 121 -4.82 1.39 6.59
N SER A 122 -5.31 0.21 6.24
CA SER A 122 -6.56 0.04 5.52
C SER A 122 -7.82 0.11 6.40
N SER A 123 -7.66 0.32 7.70
CA SER A 123 -8.78 0.45 8.63
C SER A 123 -9.62 1.71 8.35
N SER A 124 -10.89 1.65 8.73
CA SER A 124 -11.81 2.80 8.62
C SER A 124 -11.29 4.04 9.33
N ILE A 125 -10.60 3.87 10.47
CA ILE A 125 -10.04 4.96 11.28
C ILE A 125 -8.98 5.74 10.48
N VAL A 126 -8.05 5.07 9.82
CA VAL A 126 -7.00 5.73 9.02
C VAL A 126 -7.60 6.31 7.74
N ARG A 127 -8.43 5.54 7.04
CA ARG A 127 -9.09 5.98 5.79
C ARG A 127 -9.95 7.23 5.99
N GLN A 128 -10.70 7.34 7.08
CA GLN A 128 -11.49 8.53 7.40
C GLN A 128 -10.61 9.75 7.64
N GLN A 129 -9.49 9.61 8.37
CA GLN A 129 -8.55 10.71 8.60
C GLN A 129 -7.90 11.18 7.31
N LEU A 130 -7.44 10.26 6.45
CA LEU A 130 -6.86 10.59 5.15
C LEU A 130 -7.91 11.26 4.23
N SER A 131 -9.13 10.75 4.23
CA SER A 131 -10.23 11.31 3.46
C SER A 131 -10.59 12.72 3.93
N ALA A 132 -10.67 12.97 5.23
CA ALA A 132 -10.96 14.29 5.79
C ALA A 132 -9.85 15.30 5.45
N ALA A 133 -8.58 14.89 5.50
CA ALA A 133 -7.45 15.75 5.18
C ALA A 133 -7.33 16.08 3.67
N ALA A 134 -8.02 15.33 2.81
CA ALA A 134 -7.95 15.47 1.35
C ALA A 134 -9.13 16.24 0.71
N GLN A 135 -10.05 16.78 1.49
CA GLN A 135 -11.38 17.24 1.04
C GLN A 135 -11.44 18.50 0.14
N GLN A 136 -10.34 19.06 -0.35
CA GLN A 136 -10.38 20.37 -1.02
C GLN A 136 -10.09 20.39 -2.52
N THR A 137 -9.91 19.23 -3.21
CA THR A 137 -9.54 19.21 -4.63
C THR A 137 -10.28 18.14 -5.43
N LYS A 138 -10.48 18.41 -6.75
CA LYS A 138 -11.10 17.45 -7.70
C LYS A 138 -10.32 16.14 -7.81
N ILE A 139 -8.99 16.21 -7.70
CA ILE A 139 -8.10 15.06 -7.51
C ILE A 139 -7.61 15.13 -6.07
N ARG A 140 -7.90 14.10 -5.28
CA ARG A 140 -7.57 14.09 -3.87
C ARG A 140 -6.18 13.53 -3.68
N HIS A 141 -5.36 14.29 -2.95
CA HIS A 141 -3.98 13.94 -2.67
C HIS A 141 -3.75 13.80 -1.17
N THR A 142 -2.94 12.84 -0.81
CA THR A 142 -2.32 12.74 0.51
C THR A 142 -0.80 12.81 0.39
N SER A 143 -0.11 12.75 1.49
CA SER A 143 1.36 12.76 1.52
C SER A 143 1.88 11.80 2.59
N PRO A 144 3.16 11.41 2.55
CA PRO A 144 3.78 10.66 3.63
C PRO A 144 3.56 11.28 5.01
N GLU A 145 3.62 12.62 5.11
CA GLU A 145 3.42 13.36 6.35
C GLU A 145 1.98 13.22 6.86
N LYS A 146 0.98 13.36 5.97
CA LYS A 146 -0.44 13.18 6.33
C LYS A 146 -0.74 11.75 6.78
N ILE A 147 -0.10 10.75 6.16
CA ILE A 147 -0.21 9.36 6.61
C ILE A 147 0.40 9.21 8.02
N LYS A 148 1.61 9.74 8.23
CA LYS A 148 2.28 9.72 9.53
C LYS A 148 1.51 10.46 10.63
N ASP A 149 0.76 11.48 10.28
CA ASP A 149 -0.07 12.26 11.20
C ASP A 149 -1.37 11.56 11.66
N CYS A 150 -1.77 10.48 11.01
CA CYS A 150 -2.95 9.73 11.42
C CYS A 150 -2.81 9.23 12.86
N THR A 151 -3.86 9.44 13.65
CA THR A 151 -3.93 8.94 15.02
C THR A 151 -4.51 7.53 15.02
N VAL A 152 -3.81 6.61 15.65
CA VAL A 152 -4.19 5.20 15.74
C VAL A 152 -4.13 4.70 17.19
N TRP A 153 -4.85 3.62 17.45
CA TRP A 153 -4.81 2.89 18.70
C TRP A 153 -4.34 1.48 18.41
N VAL A 154 -3.27 1.07 19.05
CA VAL A 154 -2.67 -0.24 18.82
C VAL A 154 -2.57 -1.02 20.13
N PRO A 155 -2.80 -2.35 20.11
CA PRO A 155 -2.60 -3.21 21.26
C PRO A 155 -1.12 -3.54 21.46
N ASP A 156 -0.81 -4.30 22.53
CA ASP A 156 0.53 -4.83 22.75
C ASP A 156 1.00 -5.69 21.56
N PHE A 157 2.31 -5.71 21.33
CA PHE A 157 2.93 -6.28 20.12
C PHE A 157 2.55 -7.75 19.86
N GLU A 158 2.45 -8.60 20.89
CA GLU A 158 2.02 -9.99 20.74
C GLU A 158 0.55 -10.10 20.27
N VAL A 159 -0.30 -9.19 20.73
CA VAL A 159 -1.69 -9.13 20.25
C VAL A 159 -1.76 -8.67 18.80
N GLN A 160 -0.92 -7.71 18.39
CA GLN A 160 -0.80 -7.28 16.99
C GLN A 160 -0.45 -8.47 16.08
N LYS A 161 0.57 -9.26 16.43
CA LYS A 161 0.96 -10.47 15.68
C LYS A 161 -0.20 -11.44 15.50
N ASN A 162 -0.94 -11.72 16.59
CA ASN A 162 -2.07 -12.64 16.53
C ASN A 162 -3.20 -12.12 15.62
N ILE A 163 -3.55 -10.84 15.74
CA ILE A 163 -4.56 -10.20 14.86
C ILE A 163 -4.08 -10.22 13.42
N GLY A 164 -2.85 -9.79 13.16
CA GLY A 164 -2.25 -9.76 11.82
C GLY A 164 -2.25 -11.13 11.16
N ARG A 165 -1.89 -12.18 11.91
CA ARG A 165 -1.92 -13.57 11.42
C ARG A 165 -3.33 -14.01 11.07
N ILE A 166 -4.31 -13.83 11.96
CA ILE A 166 -5.70 -14.25 11.72
C ILE A 166 -6.26 -13.58 10.48
N LEU A 167 -6.06 -12.26 10.32
CA LEU A 167 -6.55 -11.52 9.16
C LEU A 167 -5.86 -11.98 7.86
N THR A 168 -4.54 -12.24 7.91
CA THR A 168 -3.80 -12.78 6.77
C THR A 168 -4.29 -14.18 6.38
N ASP A 169 -4.60 -15.05 7.34
CA ASP A 169 -5.14 -16.38 7.09
C ASP A 169 -6.53 -16.31 6.42
N ILE A 170 -7.35 -15.34 6.83
CA ILE A 170 -8.66 -15.08 6.19
C ILE A 170 -8.46 -14.61 4.74
N ASP A 171 -7.58 -13.66 4.48
CA ASP A 171 -7.30 -13.18 3.11
C ASP A 171 -6.78 -14.30 2.21
N ASN A 172 -5.89 -15.17 2.74
CA ASN A 172 -5.40 -16.33 2.03
C ASN A 172 -6.53 -17.31 1.64
N LYS A 173 -7.47 -17.56 2.55
CA LYS A 173 -8.65 -18.39 2.27
C LYS A 173 -9.54 -17.78 1.21
N ILE A 174 -9.77 -16.46 1.28
CA ILE A 174 -10.54 -15.73 0.25
C ILE A 174 -9.85 -15.86 -1.11
N ALA A 175 -8.54 -15.68 -1.17
CA ALA A 175 -7.77 -15.81 -2.41
C ALA A 175 -7.84 -17.23 -3.00
N ILE A 176 -7.74 -18.26 -2.15
CA ILE A 176 -7.88 -19.67 -2.59
C ILE A 176 -9.28 -19.93 -3.14
N ASN A 177 -10.33 -19.50 -2.43
CA ASN A 177 -11.72 -19.70 -2.87
C ASN A 177 -12.01 -19.00 -4.20
N ARG A 178 -11.47 -17.78 -4.42
CA ARG A 178 -11.60 -17.09 -5.71
C ARG A 178 -10.97 -17.90 -6.83
N ARG A 179 -9.73 -18.40 -6.65
CA ARG A 179 -9.07 -19.25 -7.65
C ARG A 179 -9.84 -20.53 -7.97
N ILE A 180 -10.45 -21.15 -6.97
CA ILE A 180 -11.31 -22.32 -7.19
C ILE A 180 -12.52 -21.95 -8.05
N ASN A 181 -13.19 -20.84 -7.74
CA ASN A 181 -14.37 -20.38 -8.47
C ASN A 181 -14.02 -19.94 -9.90
N ASP A 182 -12.86 -19.34 -10.12
CA ASP A 182 -12.41 -18.91 -11.46
C ASP A 182 -12.04 -20.11 -12.36
N ASN A 183 -11.84 -21.31 -11.78
CA ASN A 183 -11.52 -22.54 -12.52
C ASN A 183 -12.74 -23.47 -12.71
N LEU A 184 -13.91 -23.10 -12.22
CA LEU A 184 -15.19 -23.81 -12.41
C LEU A 184 -16.01 -23.22 -13.55
#